data_889cb6a131dc2ecbdefe3decbbfe8482
#
_entry.id   889cb6a131dc2ecbdefe3decbbfe8482
#
_cell.length_a   1.000
_cell.length_b   1.000
_cell.length_c   1.000
_cell.angle_alpha   90.00
_cell.angle_beta   90.00
_cell.angle_gamma   90.00
#
_symmetry.space_group_name_H-M   'P 1'
#
loop_
_entity.id
_entity.type
_entity.pdbx_description
1 polymer ?
#
loop_
_entity_poly.entity_id
_entity_poly.type
_entity_poly.pdbx_seq_one_letter_code
_entity_poly.pdbx_strand_id
1 'polypeptide(L)'
;MSLRTYQDPLHGGIILDSRDPAEAMVMKLIDTQPFQRLRRLRQLGPAFLTFHGAESSRFTHSLGVFHLSRRAINKLIQFNSALTKQRGVLYGAALLHDLGHGPLSHTGEEMFGLNHEKWSAQLVRKHPEIKQALEDFE
;
A
#
# COMPACT_ATOMS: atom_id res chain seq x y z
N MET A 1 -3.84 -19.98 11.68
CA MET A 1 -4.42 -19.69 10.36
C MET A 1 -5.40 -18.56 10.53
N SER A 2 -5.13 -17.40 9.96
CA SER A 2 -6.04 -16.26 10.16
C SER A 2 -6.36 -15.58 8.84
N LEU A 3 -7.66 -15.35 8.64
CA LEU A 3 -8.13 -14.37 7.69
C LEU A 3 -8.10 -13.01 8.37
N ARG A 4 -7.66 -11.97 7.65
CA ARG A 4 -7.72 -10.59 8.12
C ARG A 4 -8.56 -9.77 7.14
N THR A 5 -9.53 -9.05 7.67
CA THR A 5 -10.44 -8.23 6.87
C THR A 5 -10.20 -6.75 7.15
N TYR A 6 -10.00 -5.97 6.10
CA TYR A 6 -9.96 -4.52 6.14
C TYR A 6 -11.24 -3.99 5.48
N GLN A 7 -12.06 -3.25 6.24
CA GLN A 7 -13.27 -2.63 5.70
C GLN A 7 -12.90 -1.36 4.94
N ASP A 8 -13.28 -1.30 3.69
CA ASP A 8 -13.02 -0.17 2.80
C ASP A 8 -14.36 0.42 2.31
N PRO A 9 -14.54 1.74 2.35
CA PRO A 9 -15.82 2.35 1.99
C PRO A 9 -16.19 2.20 0.51
N LEU A 10 -15.21 2.00 -0.37
CA LEU A 10 -15.41 1.82 -1.81
C LEU A 10 -15.43 0.34 -2.22
N HIS A 11 -14.53 -0.45 -1.66
CA HIS A 11 -14.29 -1.84 -2.08
C HIS A 11 -14.96 -2.88 -1.18
N GLY A 12 -15.56 -2.46 -0.05
CA GLY A 12 -16.12 -3.38 0.94
C GLY A 12 -15.03 -4.11 1.73
N GLY A 13 -15.22 -5.38 2.01
CA GLY A 13 -14.24 -6.18 2.75
C GLY A 13 -13.06 -6.62 1.90
N ILE A 14 -11.86 -6.08 2.15
CA ILE A 14 -10.60 -6.57 1.58
C ILE A 14 -10.08 -7.67 2.50
N ILE A 15 -10.29 -8.94 2.10
CA ILE A 15 -9.91 -10.10 2.91
C ILE A 15 -8.56 -10.61 2.44
N LEU A 16 -7.64 -10.82 3.37
CA LEU A 16 -6.33 -11.44 3.18
C LEU A 16 -6.26 -12.78 3.88
N ASP A 17 -5.59 -13.76 3.27
CA ASP A 17 -5.39 -15.10 3.81
C ASP A 17 -3.90 -15.34 4.12
N SER A 18 -3.56 -15.58 5.38
CA SER A 18 -2.19 -15.85 5.81
C SER A 18 -1.60 -17.15 5.25
N ARG A 19 -2.40 -17.99 4.60
CA ARG A 19 -1.94 -19.21 3.91
C ARG A 19 -1.33 -18.90 2.52
N ASP A 20 -1.71 -17.78 1.93
CA ASP A 20 -1.08 -17.29 0.69
C ASP A 20 0.17 -16.48 1.09
N PRO A 21 1.40 -16.91 0.69
CA PRO A 21 2.62 -16.23 1.09
C PRO A 21 2.65 -14.75 0.69
N ALA A 22 2.15 -14.40 -0.51
CA ALA A 22 2.12 -13.01 -0.98
C ALA A 22 1.15 -12.15 -0.15
N GLU A 23 0.01 -12.71 0.27
CA GLU A 23 -0.94 -12.00 1.15
C GLU A 23 -0.43 -11.94 2.59
N ALA A 24 0.28 -12.97 3.07
CA ALA A 24 0.95 -12.95 4.37
C ALA A 24 2.02 -11.84 4.44
N MET A 25 2.83 -11.68 3.39
CA MET A 25 3.77 -10.57 3.27
C MET A 25 3.04 -9.22 3.34
N VAL A 26 1.95 -9.06 2.59
CA VAL A 26 1.13 -7.83 2.63
C VAL A 26 0.63 -7.53 4.04
N MET A 27 0.16 -8.54 4.78
CA MET A 27 -0.26 -8.36 6.18
C MET A 27 0.88 -7.84 7.05
N LYS A 28 2.09 -8.41 6.91
CA LYS A 28 3.28 -7.94 7.64
C LYS A 28 3.62 -6.49 7.28
N LEU A 29 3.61 -6.14 5.99
CA LEU A 29 3.88 -4.78 5.50
C LEU A 29 2.86 -3.77 6.03
N ILE A 30 1.56 -4.13 6.08
CA ILE A 30 0.51 -3.27 6.65
C ILE A 30 0.76 -2.99 8.13
N ASP A 31 1.27 -3.96 8.89
CA ASP A 31 1.51 -3.82 10.33
C ASP A 31 2.76 -2.98 10.65
N THR A 32 3.61 -2.65 9.66
CA THR A 32 4.82 -1.84 9.89
C THR A 32 4.48 -0.40 10.29
N GLN A 33 5.30 0.19 11.15
CA GLN A 33 5.13 1.57 11.61
C GLN A 33 5.05 2.57 10.43
N PRO A 34 5.92 2.52 9.40
CA PRO A 34 5.83 3.42 8.27
C PRO A 34 4.50 3.34 7.52
N PHE A 35 3.94 2.13 7.35
CA PHE A 35 2.65 1.98 6.68
C PHE A 35 1.49 2.46 7.56
N GLN A 36 1.49 2.14 8.86
CA GLN A 36 0.47 2.61 9.80
C GLN A 36 0.44 4.15 9.92
N ARG A 37 1.57 4.83 9.72
CA ARG A 37 1.65 6.30 9.67
C ARG A 37 0.71 6.90 8.62
N LEU A 38 0.49 6.20 7.50
CA LEU A 38 -0.38 6.67 6.40
C LEU A 38 -1.84 6.88 6.83
N ARG A 39 -2.30 6.30 7.93
CA ARG A 39 -3.64 6.54 8.50
C ARG A 39 -3.86 8.00 8.90
N ARG A 40 -2.78 8.72 9.22
CA ARG A 40 -2.81 10.11 9.66
C ARG A 40 -2.53 11.11 8.54
N LEU A 41 -2.32 10.63 7.31
CA LEU A 41 -2.06 11.47 6.15
C LEU A 41 -3.29 11.48 5.24
N ARG A 42 -3.84 12.66 5.02
CA ARG A 42 -4.96 12.83 4.09
C ARG A 42 -4.48 12.68 2.65
N GLN A 43 -5.25 11.95 1.84
CA GLN A 43 -4.92 11.71 0.41
C GLN A 43 -4.81 13.03 -0.36
N LEU A 44 -5.72 13.93 -0.16
CA LEU A 44 -5.78 15.21 -0.89
C LEU A 44 -5.01 16.35 -0.21
N GLY A 45 -4.28 16.11 0.91
CA GLY A 45 -3.67 17.22 1.64
C GLY A 45 -4.70 18.30 1.98
N PRO A 46 -4.43 19.61 1.73
CA PRO A 46 -5.39 20.70 2.02
C PRO A 46 -6.63 20.70 1.14
N ALA A 47 -6.58 20.09 -0.05
CA ALA A 47 -7.69 20.12 -1.01
C ALA A 47 -8.98 19.43 -0.51
N PHE A 48 -8.89 18.60 0.55
CA PHE A 48 -10.07 18.03 1.19
C PHE A 48 -11.06 19.09 1.70
N LEU A 49 -10.58 20.30 1.99
CA LEU A 49 -11.43 21.43 2.41
C LEU A 49 -12.41 21.87 1.31
N THR A 50 -12.06 21.66 0.05
CA THR A 50 -12.91 21.94 -1.12
C THR A 50 -13.73 20.73 -1.53
N PHE A 51 -13.17 19.52 -1.40
CA PHE A 51 -13.82 18.27 -1.79
C PHE A 51 -14.33 17.52 -0.57
N HIS A 52 -15.45 17.93 -0.02
CA HIS A 52 -16.00 17.46 1.27
C HIS A 52 -16.23 15.94 1.36
N GLY A 53 -16.47 15.27 0.24
CA GLY A 53 -16.63 13.81 0.21
C GLY A 53 -15.32 13.02 0.15
N ALA A 54 -14.17 13.67 -0.01
CA ALA A 54 -12.88 13.04 -0.24
C ALA A 54 -11.98 13.06 1.01
N GLU A 55 -12.49 12.53 2.12
CA GLU A 55 -11.79 12.47 3.40
C GLU A 55 -10.92 11.20 3.61
N SER A 56 -10.55 10.52 2.53
CA SER A 56 -9.75 9.32 2.62
C SER A 56 -8.31 9.59 3.08
N SER A 57 -7.74 8.63 3.80
CA SER A 57 -6.32 8.62 4.15
C SER A 57 -5.48 7.94 3.06
N ARG A 58 -4.18 8.22 3.04
CA ARG A 58 -3.25 7.47 2.17
C ARG A 58 -3.19 5.98 2.52
N PHE A 59 -3.49 5.60 3.75
CA PHE A 59 -3.65 4.21 4.14
C PHE A 59 -4.77 3.53 3.35
N THR A 60 -5.97 4.13 3.34
CA THR A 60 -7.13 3.61 2.58
C THR A 60 -6.84 3.56 1.08
N HIS A 61 -6.23 4.62 0.54
CA HIS A 61 -5.80 4.66 -0.86
C HIS A 61 -4.85 3.51 -1.21
N SER A 62 -3.77 3.32 -0.44
CA SER A 62 -2.79 2.26 -0.70
C SER A 62 -3.39 0.85 -0.61
N LEU A 63 -4.33 0.62 0.33
CA LEU A 63 -5.09 -0.64 0.38
C LEU A 63 -5.97 -0.83 -0.86
N GLY A 64 -6.62 0.22 -1.33
CA GLY A 64 -7.44 0.20 -2.55
C GLY A 64 -6.60 -0.12 -3.79
N VAL A 65 -5.44 0.54 -3.94
CA VAL A 65 -4.49 0.28 -5.05
C VAL A 65 -4.00 -1.17 -5.01
N PHE A 66 -3.61 -1.67 -3.85
CA PHE A 66 -3.26 -3.08 -3.68
C PHE A 66 -4.43 -4.01 -4.07
N HIS A 67 -5.64 -3.73 -3.59
CA HIS A 67 -6.82 -4.56 -3.88
C HIS A 67 -7.10 -4.65 -5.38
N LEU A 68 -7.07 -3.53 -6.10
CA LEU A 68 -7.26 -3.50 -7.55
C LEU A 68 -6.13 -4.21 -8.29
N SER A 69 -4.89 -4.01 -7.88
CA SER A 69 -3.72 -4.72 -8.44
C SER A 69 -3.83 -6.22 -8.24
N ARG A 70 -4.28 -6.68 -7.06
CA ARG A 70 -4.55 -8.09 -6.77
C ARG A 70 -5.60 -8.67 -7.72
N ARG A 71 -6.70 -7.96 -7.92
CA ARG A 71 -7.76 -8.39 -8.85
C ARG A 71 -7.23 -8.46 -10.30
N ALA A 72 -6.47 -7.46 -10.72
CA ALA A 72 -5.90 -7.42 -12.05
C ALA A 72 -4.94 -8.57 -12.33
N ILE A 73 -3.94 -8.79 -11.45
CA ILE A 73 -2.96 -9.86 -11.66
C ILE A 73 -3.62 -11.24 -11.59
N ASN A 74 -4.57 -11.47 -10.68
CA ASN A 74 -5.27 -12.75 -10.60
C ASN A 74 -6.12 -13.03 -11.85
N LYS A 75 -6.63 -12.00 -12.51
CA LYS A 75 -7.29 -12.15 -13.81
C LYS A 75 -6.29 -12.48 -14.93
N LEU A 76 -5.15 -11.81 -14.95
CA LEU A 76 -4.11 -12.03 -15.96
C LEU A 76 -3.45 -13.41 -15.85
N ILE A 77 -3.28 -13.95 -14.65
CA ILE A 77 -2.74 -15.29 -14.39
C ILE A 77 -3.58 -16.38 -15.08
N GLN A 78 -4.90 -16.17 -15.21
CA GLN A 78 -5.78 -17.12 -15.92
C GLN A 78 -5.40 -17.28 -17.40
N PHE A 79 -4.77 -16.26 -17.99
CA PHE A 79 -4.31 -16.27 -19.38
C PHE A 79 -2.80 -16.57 -19.50
N ASN A 80 -2.02 -16.25 -18.45
CA ASN A 80 -0.59 -16.49 -18.42
C ASN A 80 -0.12 -16.86 -17.00
N SER A 81 0.01 -18.16 -16.74
CA SER A 81 0.38 -18.69 -15.43
C SER A 81 1.80 -18.26 -14.98
N ALA A 82 2.69 -17.88 -15.89
CA ALA A 82 4.03 -17.39 -15.54
C ALA A 82 4.01 -16.12 -14.68
N LEU A 83 2.92 -15.34 -14.76
CA LEU A 83 2.71 -14.14 -13.96
C LEU A 83 2.52 -14.43 -12.45
N THR A 84 2.25 -15.67 -12.07
CA THR A 84 2.13 -16.07 -10.66
C THR A 84 3.35 -15.67 -9.84
N LYS A 85 4.54 -15.78 -10.42
CA LYS A 85 5.81 -15.40 -9.79
C LYS A 85 5.93 -13.89 -9.51
N GLN A 86 5.15 -13.06 -10.21
CA GLN A 86 5.17 -11.61 -10.08
C GLN A 86 4.20 -11.07 -9.01
N ARG A 87 3.35 -11.93 -8.44
CA ARG A 87 2.31 -11.51 -7.49
C ARG A 87 2.89 -10.76 -6.29
N GLY A 88 3.89 -11.33 -5.63
CA GLY A 88 4.51 -10.72 -4.45
C GLY A 88 5.10 -9.34 -4.75
N VAL A 89 5.85 -9.23 -5.84
CA VAL A 89 6.46 -7.96 -6.27
C VAL A 89 5.38 -6.91 -6.55
N LEU A 90 4.33 -7.28 -7.31
CA LEU A 90 3.23 -6.36 -7.64
C LEU A 90 2.46 -5.94 -6.39
N TYR A 91 2.20 -6.88 -5.47
CA TYR A 91 1.47 -6.59 -4.23
C TYR A 91 2.27 -5.62 -3.34
N GLY A 92 3.55 -5.88 -3.14
CA GLY A 92 4.44 -4.99 -2.39
C GLY A 92 4.55 -3.60 -3.03
N ALA A 93 4.77 -3.54 -4.35
CA ALA A 93 4.87 -2.28 -5.08
C ALA A 93 3.57 -1.47 -5.00
N ALA A 94 2.41 -2.10 -5.23
CA ALA A 94 1.10 -1.46 -5.15
C ALA A 94 0.78 -0.94 -3.74
N LEU A 95 1.14 -1.70 -2.70
CA LEU A 95 0.91 -1.30 -1.31
C LEU A 95 1.81 -0.13 -0.88
N LEU A 96 3.08 -0.15 -1.28
CA LEU A 96 4.12 0.74 -0.75
C LEU A 96 4.42 1.97 -1.63
N HIS A 97 3.75 2.13 -2.79
CA HIS A 97 4.07 3.21 -3.74
C HIS A 97 4.04 4.61 -3.12
N ASP A 98 3.08 4.88 -2.24
CA ASP A 98 2.85 6.16 -1.58
C ASP A 98 3.46 6.28 -0.18
N LEU A 99 4.29 5.31 0.23
CA LEU A 99 4.82 5.22 1.59
C LEU A 99 5.62 6.45 2.01
N GLY A 100 6.29 7.11 1.08
CA GLY A 100 7.15 8.26 1.33
C GLY A 100 6.45 9.60 1.48
N HIS A 101 5.13 9.68 1.28
CA HIS A 101 4.41 10.93 1.44
C HIS A 101 4.48 11.48 2.86
N GLY A 102 4.64 12.81 2.95
CA GLY A 102 4.58 13.59 4.17
C GLY A 102 3.23 14.26 4.41
N PRO A 103 3.11 15.06 5.48
CA PRO A 103 1.97 15.93 5.70
C PRO A 103 1.75 16.86 4.52
N LEU A 104 0.49 17.23 4.25
CA LEU A 104 0.05 18.08 3.14
C LEU A 104 0.25 17.47 1.74
N SER A 105 0.66 16.20 1.64
CA SER A 105 0.74 15.49 0.36
C SER A 105 1.65 16.22 -0.66
N HIS A 106 1.25 16.32 -1.93
CA HIS A 106 2.02 17.02 -2.95
C HIS A 106 2.27 18.51 -2.66
N THR A 107 1.32 19.18 -2.00
CA THR A 107 1.54 20.58 -1.56
C THR A 107 2.75 20.67 -0.63
N GLY A 108 2.91 19.73 0.28
CA GLY A 108 4.09 19.67 1.16
C GLY A 108 5.37 19.39 0.39
N GLU A 109 5.31 18.59 -0.67
CA GLU A 109 6.47 18.33 -1.53
C GLU A 109 6.97 19.59 -2.24
N GLU A 110 6.03 20.36 -2.82
CA GLU A 110 6.36 21.62 -3.48
C GLU A 110 6.94 22.65 -2.49
N MET A 111 6.34 22.76 -1.30
CA MET A 111 6.79 23.71 -0.27
C MET A 111 8.18 23.40 0.29
N PHE A 112 8.52 22.12 0.46
CA PHE A 112 9.74 21.70 1.16
C PHE A 112 10.80 21.07 0.24
N GLY A 113 10.56 21.03 -1.07
CA GLY A 113 11.47 20.41 -2.04
C GLY A 113 11.64 18.90 -1.85
N LEU A 114 10.59 18.23 -1.38
CA LEU A 114 10.58 16.79 -1.13
C LEU A 114 10.14 16.03 -2.37
N ASN A 115 10.41 14.71 -2.39
CA ASN A 115 9.92 13.81 -3.43
C ASN A 115 9.54 12.47 -2.77
N HIS A 116 8.25 12.16 -2.76
CA HIS A 116 7.73 10.97 -2.10
C HIS A 116 8.23 9.66 -2.71
N GLU A 117 8.47 9.62 -4.03
CA GLU A 117 8.97 8.41 -4.69
C GLU A 117 10.38 8.05 -4.19
N LYS A 118 11.26 9.05 -4.07
CA LYS A 118 12.61 8.88 -3.51
C LYS A 118 12.54 8.42 -2.05
N TRP A 119 11.65 9.01 -1.25
CA TRP A 119 11.43 8.63 0.14
C TRP A 119 10.82 7.23 0.27
N SER A 120 9.84 6.87 -0.57
CA SER A 120 9.29 5.51 -0.62
C SER A 120 10.39 4.49 -0.91
N ALA A 121 11.22 4.75 -1.93
CA ALA A 121 12.33 3.87 -2.28
C ALA A 121 13.37 3.74 -1.14
N GLN A 122 13.65 4.81 -0.40
CA GLN A 122 14.55 4.76 0.75
C GLN A 122 13.95 3.96 1.92
N LEU A 123 12.66 4.15 2.23
CA LEU A 123 11.97 3.41 3.28
C LEU A 123 11.93 1.92 2.97
N VAL A 124 11.59 1.57 1.72
CA VAL A 124 11.56 0.16 1.29
C VAL A 124 12.95 -0.50 1.42
N ARG A 125 14.01 0.21 1.07
CA ARG A 125 15.37 -0.35 1.09
C ARG A 125 16.01 -0.37 2.48
N LYS A 126 15.65 0.55 3.37
CA LYS A 126 16.41 0.80 4.61
C LYS A 126 15.62 0.60 5.90
N HIS A 127 14.27 0.66 5.86
CA HIS A 127 13.49 0.53 7.09
C HIS A 127 13.47 -0.93 7.57
N PRO A 128 13.90 -1.22 8.81
CA PRO A 128 14.10 -2.59 9.28
C PRO A 128 12.86 -3.46 9.16
N GLU A 129 11.69 -2.96 9.60
CA GLU A 129 10.43 -3.73 9.58
C GLU A 129 10.00 -4.08 8.15
N ILE A 130 10.14 -3.13 7.20
CA ILE A 130 9.75 -3.35 5.80
C ILE A 130 10.70 -4.34 5.16
N LYS A 131 12.01 -4.13 5.36
CA LYS A 131 13.04 -5.01 4.83
C LYS A 131 12.84 -6.44 5.32
N GLN A 132 12.61 -6.62 6.62
CA GLN A 132 12.34 -7.94 7.21
C GLN A 132 11.09 -8.60 6.60
N ALA A 133 10.00 -7.84 6.43
CA ALA A 133 8.76 -8.38 5.87
C ALA A 133 8.91 -8.83 4.40
N LEU A 134 9.80 -8.17 3.63
CA LEU A 134 10.12 -8.53 2.26
C LEU A 134 11.07 -9.72 2.19
N GLU A 135 12.13 -9.74 3.01
CA GLU A 135 13.09 -10.84 3.09
C GLU A 135 12.45 -12.16 3.58
N ASP A 136 11.47 -12.08 4.47
CA ASP A 136 10.70 -13.26 4.92
C ASP A 136 9.83 -13.87 3.80
N PHE A 137 9.62 -13.15 2.71
CA PHE A 137 8.83 -13.62 1.58
C PHE A 137 9.68 -14.27 0.48
N GLU A 138 10.96 -13.86 0.31
CA GLU A 138 11.90 -14.43 -0.67
C GLU A 138 12.29 -15.86 -0.33
#